data_2148d2aa947bc62f5667008469e85596
#
_entry.id   2148d2aa947bc62f5667008469e85596
#
_cell.length_a   1.000
_cell.length_b   1.000
_cell.length_c   1.000
_cell.angle_alpha   90.00
_cell.angle_beta   90.00
_cell.angle_gamma   90.00
#
_symmetry.space_group_name_H-M   'P 1'
#
loop_
_entity.id
_entity.type
_entity.pdbx_description
1 polymer ?
#
loop_
_entity_poly.entity_id
_entity_poly.type
_entity_poly.pdbx_seq_one_letter_code
_entity_poly.pdbx_strand_id
1 'polypeptide(L)'
;METMTGRRRRLEDIDHSQQARRAAAERQAINTRVQGSAADLVKTGMVNIDQMMSHTWPHQQPIKWTQARSRESYTESRSGAWLVLQLHDELIYEVTGDDLVQAALIVKQGMETALRLSVPTPVRLKVGANWGELQDFTL
;
A
#
# COMPACT_ATOMS: atom_id res chain seq x y z
N MET A 1 18.89 6.69 13.65
CA MET A 1 18.19 5.40 13.65
C MET A 1 17.80 5.04 12.24
N GLU A 2 17.88 3.76 11.88
CA GLU A 2 17.59 3.27 10.52
C GLU A 2 16.46 2.24 10.53
N THR A 3 15.64 2.24 9.47
CA THR A 3 14.67 1.19 9.18
C THR A 3 15.38 -0.04 8.57
N MET A 4 14.64 -1.12 8.33
CA MET A 4 15.18 -2.34 7.68
C MET A 4 15.69 -2.08 6.25
N THR A 5 15.15 -1.07 5.57
CA THR A 5 15.58 -0.67 4.21
C THR A 5 16.68 0.39 4.20
N GLY A 6 17.19 0.79 5.38
CA GLY A 6 18.27 1.78 5.50
C GLY A 6 17.81 3.23 5.51
N ARG A 7 16.49 3.50 5.54
CA ARG A 7 15.97 4.86 5.65
C ARG A 7 16.30 5.43 7.03
N ARG A 8 16.96 6.59 7.05
CA ARG A 8 17.44 7.23 8.29
C ARG A 8 16.45 8.23 8.86
N ARG A 9 16.31 8.23 10.18
CA ARG A 9 15.64 9.26 10.95
C ARG A 9 16.60 9.87 11.96
N ARG A 10 16.69 11.22 11.99
CA ARG A 10 17.40 11.95 13.04
C ARG A 10 16.57 11.93 14.32
N LEU A 11 17.27 11.83 15.46
CA LEU A 11 16.69 11.87 16.80
C LEU A 11 17.47 12.96 17.56
N GLU A 12 17.02 14.20 17.44
CA GLU A 12 17.73 15.38 17.94
C GLU A 12 17.87 15.37 19.47
N ASP A 13 16.88 14.80 20.17
CA ASP A 13 16.82 14.78 21.63
C ASP A 13 17.42 13.51 22.26
N ILE A 14 18.12 12.66 21.53
CA ILE A 14 18.61 11.36 22.04
C ILE A 14 19.64 11.55 23.16
N ASP A 15 20.43 12.62 23.11
CA ASP A 15 21.44 12.97 24.10
C ASP A 15 21.00 14.17 24.97
N HIS A 16 19.71 14.52 24.99
CA HIS A 16 19.23 15.68 25.70
C HIS A 16 19.37 15.52 27.24
N SER A 17 19.80 16.60 27.95
CA SER A 17 20.01 16.59 29.39
C SER A 17 18.73 16.32 30.19
N GLN A 18 17.57 16.76 29.70
CA GLN A 18 16.27 16.48 30.32
C GLN A 18 15.83 15.04 30.02
N GLN A 19 15.65 14.26 31.08
CA GLN A 19 15.29 12.84 31.02
C GLN A 19 13.98 12.60 30.23
N ALA A 20 12.98 13.47 30.37
CA ALA A 20 11.70 13.30 29.67
C ALA A 20 11.85 13.40 28.14
N ARG A 21 12.68 14.34 27.64
CA ARG A 21 12.96 14.51 26.20
C ARG A 21 13.78 13.34 25.69
N ARG A 22 14.81 12.91 26.41
CA ARG A 22 15.60 11.74 26.03
C ARG A 22 14.75 10.47 25.95
N ALA A 23 13.92 10.20 26.97
CA ALA A 23 13.01 9.03 26.96
C ALA A 23 11.99 9.08 25.81
N ALA A 24 11.53 10.27 25.40
CA ALA A 24 10.71 10.42 24.20
C ALA A 24 11.46 10.06 22.92
N ALA A 25 12.71 10.51 22.78
CA ALA A 25 13.57 10.19 21.64
C ALA A 25 13.92 8.69 21.58
N GLU A 26 14.15 8.03 22.72
CA GLU A 26 14.37 6.58 22.80
C GLU A 26 13.14 5.79 22.31
N ARG A 27 11.92 6.18 22.74
CA ARG A 27 10.69 5.58 22.20
C ARG A 27 10.53 5.81 20.71
N GLN A 28 10.85 7.01 20.21
CA GLN A 28 10.84 7.30 18.78
C GLN A 28 11.85 6.44 18.00
N ALA A 29 13.01 6.14 18.61
CA ALA A 29 14.01 5.26 18.01
C ALA A 29 13.44 3.86 17.76
N ILE A 30 12.84 3.26 18.79
CA ILE A 30 12.22 1.93 18.70
C ILE A 30 11.08 1.95 17.68
N ASN A 31 10.17 2.92 17.77
CA ASN A 31 9.04 3.03 16.85
C ASN A 31 9.49 3.22 15.41
N THR A 32 10.58 3.98 15.17
CA THR A 32 11.11 4.16 13.81
C THR A 32 11.58 2.84 13.22
N ARG A 33 12.20 1.98 14.03
CA ARG A 33 12.64 0.68 13.54
C ARG A 33 11.49 -0.24 13.17
N VAL A 34 10.42 -0.26 13.95
CA VAL A 34 9.26 -1.13 13.71
C VAL A 34 8.31 -0.51 12.69
N GLN A 35 7.70 0.64 13.02
CA GLN A 35 6.69 1.27 12.16
C GLN A 35 7.30 1.84 10.88
N GLY A 36 8.53 2.37 10.95
CA GLY A 36 9.24 2.84 9.78
C GLY A 36 9.52 1.72 8.79
N SER A 37 9.92 0.53 9.27
CA SER A 37 10.15 -0.63 8.41
C SER A 37 8.85 -1.19 7.84
N ALA A 38 7.76 -1.19 8.61
CA ALA A 38 6.43 -1.55 8.12
C ALA A 38 5.97 -0.61 7.00
N ALA A 39 6.17 0.70 7.17
CA ALA A 39 5.85 1.69 6.13
C ALA A 39 6.70 1.51 4.87
N ASP A 40 7.97 1.14 5.01
CA ASP A 40 8.85 0.86 3.87
C ASP A 40 8.39 -0.40 3.11
N LEU A 41 7.94 -1.43 3.83
CA LEU A 41 7.37 -2.65 3.23
C LEU A 41 6.13 -2.31 2.40
N VAL A 42 5.16 -1.58 2.97
CA VAL A 42 3.94 -1.18 2.25
C VAL A 42 4.27 -0.37 1.01
N LYS A 43 5.15 0.62 1.12
CA LYS A 43 5.56 1.46 -0.03
C LYS A 43 6.26 0.66 -1.12
N THR A 44 7.13 -0.27 -0.74
CA THR A 44 7.77 -1.16 -1.72
C THR A 44 6.73 -2.04 -2.41
N GLY A 45 5.78 -2.58 -1.65
CA GLY A 45 4.64 -3.32 -2.20
C GLY A 45 3.84 -2.50 -3.21
N MET A 46 3.51 -1.25 -2.86
CA MET A 46 2.79 -0.33 -3.77
C MET A 46 3.54 -0.13 -5.09
N VAL A 47 4.86 0.09 -5.04
CA VAL A 47 5.69 0.26 -6.25
C VAL A 47 5.71 -1.02 -7.08
N ASN A 48 5.88 -2.18 -6.45
CA ASN A 48 5.87 -3.48 -7.15
C ASN A 48 4.53 -3.72 -7.83
N ILE A 49 3.40 -3.47 -7.12
CA ILE A 49 2.06 -3.63 -7.66
C ILE A 49 1.85 -2.69 -8.86
N ASP A 50 2.23 -1.42 -8.74
CA ASP A 50 2.11 -0.43 -9.82
C ASP A 50 2.85 -0.88 -11.08
N GLN A 51 4.08 -1.38 -10.94
CA GLN A 51 4.86 -1.93 -12.05
C GLN A 51 4.19 -3.15 -12.68
N MET A 52 3.68 -4.09 -11.87
CA MET A 52 2.99 -5.28 -12.36
C MET A 52 1.68 -4.93 -13.07
N MET A 53 0.90 -3.99 -12.50
CA MET A 53 -0.35 -3.49 -13.11
C MET A 53 -0.07 -2.76 -14.42
N SER A 54 0.92 -1.88 -14.48
CA SER A 54 1.32 -1.18 -15.69
C SER A 54 1.77 -2.13 -16.81
N HIS A 55 2.38 -3.26 -16.45
CA HIS A 55 2.75 -4.29 -17.41
C HIS A 55 1.52 -5.10 -17.90
N THR A 56 0.60 -5.41 -16.99
CA THR A 56 -0.62 -6.19 -17.29
C THR A 56 -1.64 -5.36 -18.09
N TRP A 57 -1.80 -4.09 -17.73
CA TRP A 57 -2.72 -3.16 -18.39
C TRP A 57 -1.97 -1.92 -18.91
N PRO A 58 -1.18 -2.05 -19.98
CA PRO A 58 -0.31 -0.96 -20.48
C PRO A 58 -1.08 0.25 -20.99
N HIS A 59 -2.35 0.10 -21.30
CA HIS A 59 -3.24 1.18 -21.77
C HIS A 59 -4.16 1.74 -20.69
N GLN A 60 -3.96 1.32 -19.43
CA GLN A 60 -4.73 1.83 -18.31
C GLN A 60 -4.52 3.33 -18.15
N GLN A 61 -5.57 4.12 -18.36
CA GLN A 61 -5.52 5.57 -18.17
C GLN A 61 -5.71 5.91 -16.70
N PRO A 62 -4.97 6.90 -16.16
CA PRO A 62 -5.21 7.41 -14.82
C PRO A 62 -6.65 7.89 -14.66
N ILE A 63 -7.23 7.69 -13.48
CA ILE A 63 -8.56 8.24 -13.18
C ILE A 63 -8.45 9.76 -13.22
N LYS A 64 -9.08 10.39 -14.23
CA LYS A 64 -9.17 11.84 -14.34
C LYS A 64 -10.36 12.32 -13.53
N TRP A 65 -10.15 12.77 -12.31
CA TRP A 65 -11.18 13.27 -11.40
C TRP A 65 -12.03 14.42 -12.00
N THR A 66 -11.50 15.15 -12.97
CA THR A 66 -12.22 16.22 -13.68
C THR A 66 -13.33 15.71 -14.61
N GLN A 67 -13.29 14.45 -15.03
CA GLN A 67 -14.29 13.85 -15.92
C GLN A 67 -15.40 13.10 -15.16
N ALA A 68 -15.28 12.91 -13.86
CA ALA A 68 -16.26 12.18 -13.04
C ALA A 68 -17.62 12.90 -12.90
N ARG A 69 -17.79 14.10 -13.44
CA ARG A 69 -19.06 14.87 -13.39
C ARG A 69 -20.06 14.52 -14.49
N SER A 70 -19.69 13.83 -15.55
CA SER A 70 -20.63 13.38 -16.58
C SER A 70 -20.86 11.88 -16.48
N ARG A 71 -22.09 11.49 -16.17
CA ARG A 71 -22.55 10.09 -16.10
C ARG A 71 -22.31 9.31 -17.41
N GLU A 72 -22.03 10.01 -18.52
CA GLU A 72 -21.87 9.44 -19.86
C GLU A 72 -20.49 8.83 -20.14
N SER A 73 -19.48 9.09 -19.29
CA SER A 73 -18.11 8.59 -19.54
C SER A 73 -17.81 7.21 -18.95
N TYR A 74 -18.76 6.57 -18.27
CA TYR A 74 -18.59 5.25 -17.66
C TYR A 74 -18.86 4.07 -18.60
N THR A 75 -19.20 4.32 -19.87
CA THR A 75 -19.59 3.27 -20.82
C THR A 75 -18.43 2.70 -21.63
N GLU A 76 -17.23 3.25 -21.55
CA GLU A 76 -16.06 2.57 -22.11
C GLU A 76 -15.62 1.46 -21.16
N SER A 77 -15.61 0.22 -21.65
CA SER A 77 -15.08 -0.97 -20.99
C SER A 77 -13.61 -0.74 -20.62
N ARG A 78 -13.37 -0.17 -19.42
CA ARG A 78 -12.03 0.05 -18.90
C ARG A 78 -11.58 -1.19 -18.17
N SER A 79 -10.68 -1.95 -18.79
CA SER A 79 -9.98 -3.03 -18.11
C SER A 79 -8.88 -2.43 -17.22
N GLY A 80 -8.76 -2.93 -15.97
CA GLY A 80 -7.69 -2.51 -15.07
C GLY A 80 -8.06 -2.48 -13.59
N ALA A 81 -7.08 -2.06 -12.82
CA ALA A 81 -7.18 -1.85 -11.37
C ALA A 81 -6.45 -0.56 -10.98
N TRP A 82 -7.07 0.25 -10.13
CA TRP A 82 -6.56 1.56 -9.72
C TRP A 82 -6.46 1.66 -8.21
N LEU A 83 -5.29 2.03 -7.72
CA LEU A 83 -5.11 2.37 -6.31
C LEU A 83 -5.86 3.67 -6.02
N VAL A 84 -6.88 3.62 -5.15
CA VAL A 84 -7.68 4.78 -4.78
C VAL A 84 -7.36 5.31 -3.40
N LEU A 85 -6.91 4.44 -2.48
CA LEU A 85 -6.61 4.85 -1.12
C LEU A 85 -5.56 3.92 -0.48
N GLN A 86 -4.67 4.52 0.32
CA GLN A 86 -3.85 3.84 1.31
C GLN A 86 -4.30 4.28 2.69
N LEU A 87 -4.66 3.34 3.55
CA LEU A 87 -5.06 3.59 4.92
C LEU A 87 -4.24 2.69 5.85
N HIS A 88 -3.26 3.28 6.59
CA HIS A 88 -2.31 2.54 7.41
C HIS A 88 -1.51 1.49 6.61
N ASP A 89 -1.85 0.22 6.76
CA ASP A 89 -1.28 -0.96 6.09
C ASP A 89 -2.23 -1.58 5.06
N GLU A 90 -3.40 -0.97 4.82
CA GLU A 90 -4.37 -1.39 3.82
C GLU A 90 -4.24 -0.60 2.53
N LEU A 91 -4.41 -1.29 1.40
CA LEU A 91 -4.48 -0.69 0.06
C LEU A 91 -5.85 -0.99 -0.54
N ILE A 92 -6.52 0.06 -1.00
CA ILE A 92 -7.85 -0.05 -1.60
C ILE A 92 -7.74 0.25 -3.09
N TYR A 93 -8.25 -0.68 -3.89
CA TYR A 93 -8.26 -0.61 -5.34
C TYR A 93 -9.69 -0.61 -5.87
N GLU A 94 -9.96 0.21 -6.88
CA GLU A 94 -11.10 0.01 -7.77
C GLU A 94 -10.67 -0.90 -8.91
N VAL A 95 -11.48 -1.94 -9.20
CA VAL A 95 -11.16 -2.97 -10.17
C VAL A 95 -12.40 -3.25 -11.03
N THR A 96 -12.21 -3.42 -12.33
CA THR A 96 -13.28 -3.92 -13.20
C THR A 96 -13.59 -5.38 -12.91
N GLY A 97 -14.87 -5.78 -13.00
CA GLY A 97 -15.30 -7.11 -12.55
C GLY A 97 -14.54 -8.26 -13.22
N ASP A 98 -14.25 -8.15 -14.51
CA ASP A 98 -13.54 -9.18 -15.28
C ASP A 98 -12.05 -9.28 -14.89
N ASP A 99 -11.47 -8.21 -14.36
CA ASP A 99 -10.06 -8.15 -13.97
C ASP A 99 -9.81 -8.49 -12.49
N LEU A 100 -10.87 -8.76 -11.72
CA LEU A 100 -10.80 -8.92 -10.27
C LEU A 100 -9.77 -9.97 -9.82
N VAL A 101 -9.82 -11.17 -10.40
CA VAL A 101 -8.91 -12.26 -10.01
C VAL A 101 -7.47 -11.92 -10.35
N GLN A 102 -7.23 -11.35 -11.53
CA GLN A 102 -5.89 -10.92 -11.95
C GLN A 102 -5.34 -9.81 -11.06
N ALA A 103 -6.15 -8.81 -10.74
CA ALA A 103 -5.77 -7.72 -9.84
C ALA A 103 -5.47 -8.24 -8.43
N ALA A 104 -6.29 -9.14 -7.90
CA ALA A 104 -6.11 -9.76 -6.60
C ALA A 104 -4.79 -10.55 -6.52
N LEU A 105 -4.43 -11.30 -7.57
CA LEU A 105 -3.14 -12.01 -7.68
C LEU A 105 -1.97 -11.04 -7.65
N ILE A 106 -2.04 -9.97 -8.45
CA ILE A 106 -0.99 -8.94 -8.51
C ILE A 106 -0.81 -8.26 -7.16
N VAL A 107 -1.91 -7.81 -6.53
CA VAL A 107 -1.85 -7.14 -5.21
C VAL A 107 -1.26 -8.06 -4.16
N LYS A 108 -1.73 -9.31 -4.08
CA LYS A 108 -1.22 -10.29 -3.14
C LYS A 108 0.27 -10.54 -3.35
N GLN A 109 0.68 -10.85 -4.57
CA GLN A 109 2.08 -11.10 -4.89
C GLN A 109 2.95 -9.88 -4.62
N GLY A 110 2.56 -8.70 -5.07
CA GLY A 110 3.34 -7.48 -4.92
C GLY A 110 3.57 -7.09 -3.46
N MET A 111 2.58 -7.33 -2.58
CA MET A 111 2.71 -7.10 -1.15
C MET A 111 3.51 -8.18 -0.43
N GLU A 112 3.23 -9.47 -0.67
CA GLU A 112 3.90 -10.59 0.01
C GLU A 112 5.38 -10.71 -0.36
N THR A 113 5.76 -10.22 -1.54
CA THR A 113 7.16 -10.22 -2.03
C THR A 113 7.85 -8.86 -1.92
N ALA A 114 7.22 -7.88 -1.29
CA ALA A 114 7.75 -6.51 -1.20
C ALA A 114 9.16 -6.45 -0.59
N LEU A 115 9.39 -7.19 0.47
CA LEU A 115 10.70 -7.34 1.10
C LEU A 115 10.98 -8.81 1.36
N ARG A 116 12.24 -9.21 1.16
CA ARG A 116 12.68 -10.56 1.49
C ARG A 116 12.92 -10.67 3.00
N LEU A 117 11.92 -11.17 3.71
CA LEU A 117 11.94 -11.35 5.16
C LEU A 117 12.17 -12.82 5.53
N SER A 118 12.64 -13.07 6.74
CA SER A 118 12.76 -14.43 7.30
C SER A 118 11.44 -15.00 7.79
N VAL A 119 10.41 -14.15 7.86
CA VAL A 119 9.04 -14.50 8.27
C VAL A 119 8.06 -14.15 7.15
N PRO A 120 6.99 -14.93 6.95
CA PRO A 120 5.98 -14.62 5.95
C PRO A 120 5.18 -13.38 6.36
N THR A 121 4.75 -12.62 5.36
CA THR A 121 3.83 -11.47 5.53
C THR A 121 2.56 -11.73 4.72
N PRO A 122 1.66 -12.63 5.18
CA PRO A 122 0.49 -13.00 4.41
C PRO A 122 -0.48 -11.84 4.27
N VAL A 123 -1.02 -11.66 3.06
CA VAL A 123 -2.00 -10.64 2.73
C VAL A 123 -3.40 -11.23 2.75
N ARG A 124 -4.33 -10.55 3.43
CA ARG A 124 -5.77 -10.85 3.37
C ARG A 124 -6.41 -9.96 2.31
N LEU A 125 -7.21 -10.58 1.47
CA LEU A 125 -7.95 -9.89 0.43
C LEU A 125 -9.42 -9.79 0.83
N LYS A 126 -10.02 -8.64 0.52
CA LYS A 126 -11.47 -8.43 0.66
C LYS A 126 -11.99 -7.79 -0.62
N VAL A 127 -13.19 -8.16 -1.03
CA VAL A 127 -13.86 -7.65 -2.22
C VAL A 127 -15.31 -7.31 -1.90
N GLY A 128 -15.84 -6.28 -2.52
CA GLY A 128 -17.23 -5.86 -2.38
C GLY A 128 -17.60 -4.82 -3.43
N ALA A 129 -18.89 -4.59 -3.61
CA ALA A 129 -19.39 -3.56 -4.51
C ALA A 129 -19.05 -2.13 -4.05
N ASN A 130 -18.81 -1.96 -2.76
CA ASN A 130 -18.36 -0.72 -2.13
C ASN A 130 -17.59 -1.04 -0.84
N TRP A 131 -16.94 -0.03 -0.26
CA TRP A 131 -16.10 -0.20 0.93
C TRP A 131 -16.87 -0.74 2.16
N GLY A 132 -18.15 -0.42 2.29
CA GLY A 132 -18.98 -0.89 3.42
C GLY A 132 -19.40 -2.34 3.33
N GLU A 133 -19.25 -2.99 2.18
CA GLU A 133 -19.72 -4.35 1.89
C GLU A 133 -18.59 -5.33 1.57
N LEU A 134 -17.37 -5.01 2.02
CA LEU A 134 -16.21 -5.86 1.79
C LEU A 134 -16.33 -7.19 2.54
N GLN A 135 -16.14 -8.30 1.82
CA GLN A 135 -16.12 -9.66 2.33
C GLN A 135 -14.79 -10.34 2.02
N ASP A 136 -14.40 -11.33 2.83
CA ASP A 136 -13.16 -12.07 2.62
C ASP A 136 -13.16 -12.74 1.24
N PHE A 137 -12.05 -12.60 0.53
CA PHE A 137 -11.84 -13.14 -0.81
C PHE A 137 -10.63 -14.07 -0.81
N THR A 138 -10.85 -15.31 -1.26
CA THR A 138 -9.81 -16.33 -1.38
C THR A 138 -9.54 -16.62 -2.85
N LEU A 139 -8.27 -16.61 -3.23
CA LEU A 139 -7.76 -16.98 -4.55
C LEU A 139 -7.61 -18.47 -4.66
#